data_c96e69384e40ed553614c4faef1ceed2
#
_entry.id   c96e69384e40ed553614c4faef1ceed2
#
_cell.length_a   1.000
_cell.length_b   1.000
_cell.length_c   1.000
_cell.angle_alpha   90.00
_cell.angle_beta   90.00
_cell.angle_gamma   90.00
#
_symmetry.space_group_name_H-M   'P 1'
#
loop_
_entity.id
_entity.type
_entity.pdbx_description
1 polymer ?
#
loop_
_entity_poly.entity_id
_entity_poly.type
_entity_poly.pdbx_seq_one_letter_code
_entity_poly.pdbx_strand_id
1 'polypeptide(L)'
;MRSLGEWLFTNDLCATQKAYSNIDAGGADECTCNPCKNFVAVRDRVFPAAFLSLLESLGIDPHKDGEVYHNAQLAPGRHDYAGWYHFVGLLDKSGDFLPVDFGGGFTAWLCQRHSPALPGLKDLTLVELNSTLPMSPGAFPSKKLPEE
;
A
#
# COMPACT_ATOMS: atom_id res chain seq x y z
N MET A 1 -22.29 -0.38 2.51
CA MET A 1 -21.17 -0.17 3.45
C MET A 1 -20.27 -1.39 3.48
N ARG A 2 -18.97 -1.18 3.47
CA ARG A 2 -17.98 -2.25 3.46
C ARG A 2 -17.16 -2.20 4.74
N SER A 3 -16.45 -3.28 5.03
CA SER A 3 -15.59 -3.35 6.21
C SER A 3 -14.22 -3.91 5.87
N LEU A 4 -13.21 -3.41 6.60
CA LEU A 4 -11.88 -3.99 6.69
C LEU A 4 -11.61 -4.13 8.19
N GLY A 5 -11.61 -5.36 8.72
CA GLY A 5 -11.59 -5.56 10.17
C GLY A 5 -12.76 -4.81 10.82
N GLU A 6 -12.45 -3.94 11.79
CA GLU A 6 -13.48 -3.15 12.48
C GLU A 6 -13.75 -1.79 11.81
N TRP A 7 -12.96 -1.40 10.80
CA TRP A 7 -13.23 -0.18 10.04
C TRP A 7 -14.41 -0.37 9.11
N LEU A 8 -15.32 0.59 9.10
CA LEU A 8 -16.46 0.63 8.18
C LEU A 8 -16.28 1.80 7.22
N PHE A 9 -16.54 1.56 5.95
CA PHE A 9 -16.32 2.57 4.92
C PHE A 9 -17.24 2.39 3.73
N THR A 10 -17.36 3.45 2.94
CA THR A 10 -17.92 3.42 1.61
C THR A 10 -16.82 3.75 0.61
N ASN A 11 -16.93 3.24 -0.61
CA ASN A 11 -15.96 3.55 -1.66
C ASN A 11 -16.67 3.81 -2.98
N ASP A 12 -16.07 4.71 -3.76
CA ASP A 12 -16.51 5.00 -5.13
C ASP A 12 -15.52 4.31 -6.08
N LEU A 13 -15.88 3.11 -6.52
CA LEU A 13 -15.02 2.29 -7.38
C LEU A 13 -14.71 3.00 -8.70
N CYS A 14 -15.71 3.54 -9.36
CA CYS A 14 -15.53 4.19 -10.66
C CYS A 14 -14.65 5.44 -10.56
N ALA A 15 -14.88 6.28 -9.55
CA ALA A 15 -14.07 7.47 -9.35
C ALA A 15 -12.62 7.12 -9.04
N THR A 16 -12.40 6.07 -8.25
CA THR A 16 -11.05 5.61 -7.92
C THR A 16 -10.35 5.06 -9.17
N GLN A 17 -11.00 4.19 -9.92
CA GLN A 17 -10.44 3.63 -11.16
C GLN A 17 -10.08 4.75 -12.16
N LYS A 18 -10.96 5.72 -12.31
CA LYS A 18 -10.73 6.86 -13.21
C LYS A 18 -9.51 7.67 -12.77
N ALA A 19 -9.40 7.95 -11.49
CA ALA A 19 -8.26 8.70 -10.94
C ALA A 19 -6.95 7.95 -11.19
N TYR A 20 -6.89 6.66 -10.88
CA TYR A 20 -5.69 5.86 -11.09
C TYR A 20 -5.33 5.72 -12.56
N SER A 21 -6.30 5.67 -13.46
CA SER A 21 -6.03 5.58 -14.91
C SER A 21 -5.28 6.81 -15.45
N ASN A 22 -5.36 7.95 -14.77
CA ASN A 22 -4.68 9.18 -15.13
C ASN A 22 -3.33 9.38 -14.42
N ILE A 23 -2.91 8.42 -13.62
CA ILE A 23 -1.63 8.45 -12.91
C ILE A 23 -0.64 7.58 -13.67
N ASP A 24 0.53 8.13 -14.02
CA ASP A 24 1.53 7.42 -14.81
C ASP A 24 2.38 6.47 -13.97
N ALA A 25 2.72 6.86 -12.74
CA ALA A 25 3.60 6.08 -11.87
C ALA A 25 3.28 6.32 -10.40
N GLY A 26 3.52 5.30 -9.57
CA GLY A 26 3.44 5.42 -8.13
C GLY A 26 4.69 6.03 -7.51
N GLY A 27 4.64 6.25 -6.20
CA GLY A 27 5.76 6.86 -5.47
C GLY A 27 7.04 6.03 -5.53
N ALA A 28 6.92 4.70 -5.43
CA ALA A 28 8.10 3.81 -5.51
C ALA A 28 8.76 3.84 -6.88
N ASP A 29 7.97 3.94 -7.96
CA ASP A 29 8.50 4.02 -9.33
C ASP A 29 9.32 5.30 -9.56
N GLU A 30 8.94 6.39 -8.91
CA GLU A 30 9.63 7.66 -9.07
C GLU A 30 10.82 7.82 -8.10
N CYS A 31 10.92 6.97 -7.10
CA CYS A 31 12.02 6.98 -6.16
C CYS A 31 13.25 6.30 -6.75
N THR A 32 14.42 6.89 -6.57
CA THR A 32 15.68 6.36 -7.09
C THR A 32 16.49 5.58 -6.06
N CYS A 33 16.01 5.49 -4.81
CA CYS A 33 16.71 4.76 -3.76
C CYS A 33 16.69 3.24 -3.98
N ASN A 34 17.67 2.54 -3.42
CA ASN A 34 17.75 1.08 -3.57
C ASN A 34 16.56 0.34 -2.98
N PRO A 35 16.04 0.68 -1.78
CA PRO A 35 14.85 0.04 -1.26
C PRO A 35 13.64 0.13 -2.21
N CYS A 36 13.37 1.30 -2.78
CA CYS A 36 12.28 1.46 -3.73
C CYS A 36 12.48 0.64 -5.00
N LYS A 37 13.69 0.62 -5.55
CA LYS A 37 14.01 -0.19 -6.75
C LYS A 37 13.81 -1.67 -6.49
N ASN A 38 14.22 -2.17 -5.32
CA ASN A 38 14.02 -3.56 -4.95
C ASN A 38 12.54 -3.88 -4.78
N PHE A 39 11.78 -2.99 -4.14
CA PHE A 39 10.34 -3.16 -4.00
C PHE A 39 9.65 -3.25 -5.38
N VAL A 40 9.93 -2.34 -6.29
CA VAL A 40 9.37 -2.35 -7.65
C VAL A 40 9.67 -3.67 -8.36
N ALA A 41 10.89 -4.19 -8.20
CA ALA A 41 11.32 -5.43 -8.84
C ALA A 41 10.54 -6.66 -8.37
N VAL A 42 10.03 -6.67 -7.14
CA VAL A 42 9.41 -7.85 -6.53
C VAL A 42 7.93 -7.66 -6.17
N ARG A 43 7.37 -6.47 -6.30
CA ARG A 43 6.02 -6.17 -5.79
C ARG A 43 4.93 -7.09 -6.30
N ASP A 44 5.03 -7.58 -7.54
CA ASP A 44 4.02 -8.48 -8.10
C ASP A 44 4.03 -9.87 -7.45
N ARG A 45 5.09 -10.21 -6.72
CA ARG A 45 5.26 -11.52 -6.06
C ARG A 45 5.05 -11.48 -4.56
N VAL A 46 5.07 -10.29 -3.94
CA VAL A 46 5.08 -10.18 -2.48
C VAL A 46 3.72 -9.84 -1.89
N PHE A 47 2.82 -9.25 -2.67
CA PHE A 47 1.48 -8.95 -2.18
C PHE A 47 0.65 -10.23 -2.07
N PRO A 48 0.02 -10.49 -0.91
CA PRO A 48 -0.92 -11.59 -0.78
C PRO A 48 -2.08 -11.46 -1.76
N ALA A 49 -2.59 -12.59 -2.27
CA ALA A 49 -3.71 -12.58 -3.21
C ALA A 49 -4.95 -11.87 -2.64
N ALA A 50 -5.23 -12.06 -1.34
CA ALA A 50 -6.35 -11.41 -0.68
C ALA A 50 -6.18 -9.87 -0.65
N PHE A 51 -4.96 -9.37 -0.48
CA PHE A 51 -4.70 -7.94 -0.52
C PHE A 51 -4.85 -7.38 -1.93
N LEU A 52 -4.36 -8.08 -2.95
CA LEU A 52 -4.57 -7.69 -4.34
C LEU A 52 -6.04 -7.64 -4.71
N SER A 53 -6.84 -8.61 -4.21
CA SER A 53 -8.29 -8.60 -4.40
C SER A 53 -8.96 -7.41 -3.73
N LEU A 54 -8.49 -7.02 -2.55
CA LEU A 54 -8.96 -5.81 -1.88
C LEU A 54 -8.67 -4.57 -2.73
N LEU A 55 -7.45 -4.42 -3.22
CA LEU A 55 -7.08 -3.28 -4.06
C LEU A 55 -7.96 -3.20 -5.31
N GLU A 56 -8.16 -4.34 -5.99
CA GLU A 56 -9.02 -4.39 -7.17
C GLU A 56 -10.44 -3.94 -6.84
N SER A 57 -10.99 -4.43 -5.73
CA SER A 57 -12.34 -4.08 -5.30
C SER A 57 -12.50 -2.60 -4.93
N LEU A 58 -11.41 -1.94 -4.61
CA LEU A 58 -11.38 -0.51 -4.31
C LEU A 58 -11.06 0.36 -5.53
N GLY A 59 -10.69 -0.26 -6.65
CA GLY A 59 -10.31 0.46 -7.87
C GLY A 59 -8.87 0.95 -7.87
N ILE A 60 -8.04 0.43 -6.97
CA ILE A 60 -6.63 0.83 -6.82
C ILE A 60 -5.74 0.01 -7.73
N ASP A 61 -4.86 0.67 -8.48
CA ASP A 61 -3.80 0.01 -9.20
C ASP A 61 -2.64 -0.27 -8.24
N PRO A 62 -2.28 -1.54 -8.00
CA PRO A 62 -1.23 -1.88 -7.04
C PRO A 62 0.15 -1.33 -7.39
N HIS A 63 0.39 -0.95 -8.64
CA HIS A 63 1.65 -0.37 -9.08
C HIS A 63 1.73 1.14 -8.85
N LYS A 64 0.67 1.76 -8.34
CA LYS A 64 0.59 3.22 -8.17
C LYS A 64 0.34 3.58 -6.71
N ASP A 65 1.28 3.21 -5.85
CA ASP A 65 1.27 3.54 -4.43
C ASP A 65 1.47 5.04 -4.21
N GLY A 66 0.95 5.54 -3.10
CA GLY A 66 1.24 6.90 -2.66
C GLY A 66 2.69 7.04 -2.28
N GLU A 67 3.17 6.11 -1.47
CA GLU A 67 4.58 5.94 -1.14
C GLU A 67 4.81 4.55 -0.56
N VAL A 68 6.01 4.02 -0.76
CA VAL A 68 6.52 2.84 -0.08
C VAL A 68 7.88 3.22 0.50
N TYR A 69 8.14 2.83 1.74
CA TYR A 69 9.41 3.13 2.39
C TYR A 69 9.90 1.93 3.18
N HIS A 70 11.23 1.83 3.29
CA HIS A 70 11.88 0.82 4.12
C HIS A 70 11.77 1.26 5.57
N ASN A 71 10.99 0.50 6.34
CA ASN A 71 10.68 0.85 7.72
C ASN A 71 11.76 0.39 8.70
N ALA A 72 12.18 -0.88 8.60
CA ALA A 72 13.19 -1.45 9.48
C ALA A 72 13.81 -2.70 8.89
N GLN A 73 15.03 -3.01 9.32
CA GLN A 73 15.61 -4.33 9.12
C GLN A 73 15.21 -5.21 10.32
N LEU A 74 14.44 -6.28 10.05
CA LEU A 74 13.92 -7.16 11.09
C LEU A 74 14.96 -8.19 11.52
N ALA A 75 15.80 -8.64 10.60
CA ALA A 75 16.86 -9.63 10.80
C ALA A 75 17.80 -9.55 9.58
N PRO A 76 18.99 -10.17 9.61
CA PRO A 76 19.85 -10.21 8.44
C PRO A 76 19.10 -10.72 7.21
N GLY A 77 19.05 -9.89 6.16
CA GLY A 77 18.35 -10.21 4.92
C GLY A 77 16.83 -10.08 4.96
N ARG A 78 16.25 -9.71 6.09
CA ARG A 78 14.82 -9.55 6.23
C ARG A 78 14.47 -8.12 6.58
N HIS A 79 13.63 -7.49 5.73
CA HIS A 79 13.29 -6.08 5.82
C HIS A 79 11.79 -5.89 5.93
N ASP A 80 11.38 -4.85 6.66
CA ASP A 80 10.00 -4.46 6.79
C ASP A 80 9.76 -3.20 5.95
N TYR A 81 8.80 -3.27 5.05
CA TYR A 81 8.36 -2.13 4.24
C TYR A 81 7.00 -1.67 4.71
N ALA A 82 6.78 -0.38 4.63
CA ALA A 82 5.47 0.20 4.86
C ALA A 82 5.11 1.11 3.69
N GLY A 83 3.82 1.33 3.51
CA GLY A 83 3.37 2.18 2.43
C GLY A 83 1.89 2.45 2.52
N TRP A 84 1.39 3.27 1.60
CA TRP A 84 -0.03 3.60 1.55
C TRP A 84 -0.54 3.75 0.14
N TYR A 85 -1.85 3.54 0.03
CA TYR A 85 -2.68 3.85 -1.13
C TYR A 85 -3.82 4.73 -0.66
N HIS A 86 -4.46 5.41 -1.59
CA HIS A 86 -5.69 6.14 -1.31
C HIS A 86 -6.80 5.65 -2.23
N PHE A 87 -8.04 5.70 -1.75
CA PHE A 87 -9.21 5.46 -2.59
C PHE A 87 -10.28 6.50 -2.30
N VAL A 88 -11.12 6.75 -3.29
CA VAL A 88 -12.22 7.70 -3.16
C VAL A 88 -13.31 7.07 -2.32
N GLY A 89 -13.68 7.71 -1.22
CA GLY A 89 -14.69 7.19 -0.30
C GLY A 89 -14.72 7.94 1.01
N LEU A 90 -15.49 7.38 1.94
CA LEU A 90 -15.68 7.90 3.28
C LEU A 90 -15.43 6.80 4.30
N LEU A 91 -14.74 7.15 5.36
CA LEU A 91 -14.51 6.26 6.50
C LEU A 91 -15.63 6.52 7.53
N ASP A 92 -16.56 5.57 7.64
CA ASP A 92 -17.75 5.71 8.49
C ASP A 92 -17.48 5.35 9.95
N LYS A 93 -16.59 4.37 10.18
CA LYS A 93 -16.15 4.00 11.52
C LYS A 93 -14.63 3.97 11.52
N SER A 94 -14.03 4.87 12.27
CA SER A 94 -12.59 4.99 12.44
C SER A 94 -12.18 4.69 13.87
N GLY A 95 -10.90 4.45 14.09
CA GLY A 95 -10.34 4.22 15.43
C GLY A 95 -9.04 3.42 15.32
N ASP A 96 -8.39 3.24 16.46
CA ASP A 96 -7.15 2.47 16.57
C ASP A 96 -7.50 0.99 16.72
N PHE A 97 -8.07 0.41 15.70
CA PHE A 97 -8.38 -1.03 15.68
C PHE A 97 -7.13 -1.82 15.31
N LEU A 98 -7.13 -3.11 15.61
CA LEU A 98 -6.05 -4.00 15.21
C LEU A 98 -5.97 -4.08 13.69
N PRO A 99 -4.75 -3.97 13.11
CA PRO A 99 -4.57 -4.19 11.68
C PRO A 99 -5.04 -5.57 11.26
N VAL A 100 -5.52 -5.67 10.04
CA VAL A 100 -5.96 -6.94 9.46
C VAL A 100 -4.75 -7.69 8.91
N ASP A 101 -4.59 -8.95 9.31
CA ASP A 101 -3.51 -9.82 8.84
C ASP A 101 -3.96 -10.53 7.56
N PHE A 102 -3.21 -10.33 6.48
CA PHE A 102 -3.43 -10.98 5.18
C PHE A 102 -2.57 -12.22 4.98
N GLY A 103 -1.82 -12.62 6.02
CA GLY A 103 -0.93 -13.76 5.97
C GLY A 103 0.54 -13.36 5.82
N GLY A 104 1.44 -14.21 6.32
CA GLY A 104 2.89 -13.98 6.21
C GLY A 104 3.40 -12.72 6.90
N GLY A 105 2.63 -12.16 7.83
CA GLY A 105 2.98 -10.91 8.49
C GLY A 105 2.58 -9.65 7.72
N PHE A 106 1.95 -9.80 6.56
CA PHE A 106 1.42 -8.65 5.81
C PHE A 106 0.17 -8.14 6.51
N THR A 107 0.18 -6.89 6.94
CA THR A 107 -0.96 -6.27 7.64
C THR A 107 -1.40 -4.99 6.94
N ALA A 108 -2.68 -4.65 7.08
CA ALA A 108 -3.23 -3.43 6.52
C ALA A 108 -4.28 -2.83 7.46
N TRP A 109 -4.45 -1.53 7.37
CA TRP A 109 -5.44 -0.78 8.16
C TRP A 109 -5.88 0.47 7.44
N LEU A 110 -7.02 1.00 7.84
CA LEU A 110 -7.57 2.24 7.29
C LEU A 110 -7.42 3.39 8.27
N CYS A 111 -7.28 4.60 7.74
CA CYS A 111 -7.37 5.82 8.55
C CYS A 111 -7.88 6.96 7.67
N GLN A 112 -8.24 8.05 8.33
CA GLN A 112 -8.51 9.31 7.64
C GLN A 112 -7.24 9.75 6.91
N ARG A 113 -7.41 10.29 5.72
CA ARG A 113 -6.27 10.76 4.94
C ARG A 113 -5.42 11.75 5.74
N HIS A 114 -4.14 11.46 5.88
CA HIS A 114 -3.17 12.38 6.46
C HIS A 114 -1.82 12.37 5.75
N SER A 115 -1.58 11.36 4.92
CA SER A 115 -0.33 11.23 4.15
C SER A 115 -0.48 11.86 2.78
N PRO A 116 0.63 12.29 2.15
CA PRO A 116 0.59 12.86 0.80
C PRO A 116 -0.02 11.88 -0.20
N ALA A 117 -0.93 12.39 -1.03
CA ALA A 117 -1.55 11.62 -2.10
C ALA A 117 -0.90 11.95 -3.44
N LEU A 118 -0.96 11.00 -4.37
CA LEU A 118 -0.52 11.22 -5.74
C LEU A 118 -1.29 12.38 -6.37
N PRO A 119 -0.66 13.15 -7.29
CA PRO A 119 -1.29 14.37 -7.83
C PRO A 119 -2.69 14.17 -8.40
N GLY A 120 -2.95 13.03 -9.03
CA GLY A 120 -4.27 12.71 -9.58
C GLY A 120 -5.36 12.42 -8.55
N LEU A 121 -4.99 12.26 -7.29
CA LEU A 121 -5.91 11.93 -6.20
C LEU A 121 -6.09 13.05 -5.19
N LYS A 122 -5.12 13.95 -5.08
CA LYS A 122 -5.00 14.88 -3.95
C LYS A 122 -6.21 15.76 -3.67
N ASP A 123 -7.01 16.08 -4.70
CA ASP A 123 -8.16 16.97 -4.58
C ASP A 123 -9.49 16.23 -4.37
N LEU A 124 -9.43 14.90 -4.23
CA LEU A 124 -10.61 14.07 -4.02
C LEU A 124 -10.80 13.77 -2.53
N THR A 125 -12.01 13.33 -2.17
CA THR A 125 -12.29 12.85 -0.82
C THR A 125 -11.76 11.43 -0.68
N LEU A 126 -10.73 11.25 0.13
CA LEU A 126 -9.96 10.01 0.17
C LEU A 126 -9.99 9.34 1.53
N VAL A 127 -9.94 8.00 1.51
CA VAL A 127 -9.59 7.16 2.65
C VAL A 127 -8.18 6.64 2.41
N GLU A 128 -7.40 6.54 3.47
CA GLU A 128 -6.02 6.05 3.40
C GLU A 128 -5.95 4.58 3.81
N LEU A 129 -5.39 3.77 2.91
CA LEU A 129 -5.12 2.36 3.15
C LEU A 129 -3.62 2.19 3.38
N ASN A 130 -3.26 1.85 4.61
CA ASN A 130 -1.87 1.64 5.00
C ASN A 130 -1.56 0.15 5.07
N SER A 131 -0.31 -0.20 4.81
CA SER A 131 0.15 -1.59 4.91
C SER A 131 1.57 -1.69 5.42
N THR A 132 1.87 -2.83 6.06
CA THR A 132 3.24 -3.24 6.34
C THR A 132 3.49 -4.59 5.68
N LEU A 133 4.67 -4.73 5.11
CA LEU A 133 5.06 -5.88 4.32
C LEU A 133 6.45 -6.34 4.73
N PRO A 134 6.58 -7.38 5.58
CA PRO A 134 7.87 -7.97 5.83
C PRO A 134 8.31 -8.79 4.62
N MET A 135 9.53 -8.57 4.18
CA MET A 135 10.13 -9.32 3.07
C MET A 135 11.21 -10.25 3.59
N SER A 136 11.01 -11.54 3.34
CA SER A 136 11.97 -12.57 3.73
C SER A 136 13.19 -12.59 2.82
N PRO A 137 14.30 -13.19 3.26
CA PRO A 137 15.43 -13.47 2.38
C PRO A 137 14.97 -14.20 1.13
N GLY A 138 15.46 -13.79 -0.03
CA GLY A 138 15.04 -14.36 -1.32
C GLY A 138 13.84 -13.72 -1.96
N ALA A 139 13.12 -12.81 -1.28
CA ALA A 139 12.07 -12.03 -1.89
C ALA A 139 12.63 -11.00 -2.88
N PHE A 140 13.88 -10.58 -2.68
CA PHE A 140 14.55 -9.64 -3.56
C PHE A 140 15.32 -10.39 -4.64
N PRO A 141 15.44 -9.81 -5.84
CA PRO A 141 16.42 -10.30 -6.80
C PRO A 141 17.82 -10.15 -6.18
N SER A 142 18.83 -10.69 -6.77
CA SER A 142 20.19 -10.88 -6.22
C SER A 142 20.85 -9.68 -5.53
N LYS A 143 20.29 -8.49 -5.59
CA LYS A 143 20.84 -7.31 -4.90
C LYS A 143 20.47 -7.32 -3.42
N LYS A 144 21.45 -7.09 -2.56
CA LYS A 144 21.21 -6.81 -1.16
C LYS A 144 20.68 -5.38 -1.00
N LEU A 145 19.74 -5.21 -0.07
CA LEU A 145 19.39 -3.88 0.37
C LEU A 145 20.53 -3.28 1.20
N PRO A 146 20.70 -1.97 1.17
CA PRO A 146 21.69 -1.33 2.04
C PRO A 146 21.32 -1.57 3.50
N GLU A 147 22.34 -1.82 4.30
CA GLU A 147 22.19 -1.85 5.75
C GLU A 147 21.99 -0.43 6.25
N GLU A 148 20.98 -0.22 7.05
CA GLU A 148 20.67 1.10 7.61
C GLU A 148 21.14 1.24 9.05
#